data_a4d5d730fcffffcfc79f654f6581c1b7
#
_entry.id   a4d5d730fcffffcfc79f654f6581c1b7
#
_cell.length_a   1.000
_cell.length_b   1.000
_cell.length_c   1.000
_cell.angle_alpha   90.00
_cell.angle_beta   90.00
_cell.angle_gamma   90.00
#
_symmetry.space_group_name_H-M   'P 1'
#
loop_
_entity.id
_entity.type
_entity.pdbx_description
1 polymer ?
#
loop_
_entity_poly.entity_id
_entity_poly.type
_entity_poly.pdbx_seq_one_letter_code
_entity_poly.pdbx_strand_id
1 'polypeptide(L)'
;MFPSPVWSTKVDFDNDLLEREIYEYQKHKPNQTYSNRGGYQGDLFYNQDWVDMVATNCPQRDDKPISDIVVYPWCNINPKGAYNIRHVHNDTNIFLSGVYYVKVPENSGTIRFWDPRGALMHIQRDHEYFNDAIAYEEIIPEPGLLLYFPTWIEHEVTPNEVDEDRITISFILNANTSSEHITPVINNDK
;
A
#
# COMPACT_ATOMS: atom_id res chain seq x y z
N MET A 1 18.40 18.70 -3.36
CA MET A 1 17.78 17.63 -2.55
C MET A 1 16.87 16.85 -3.47
N PHE A 2 16.91 15.51 -3.43
CA PHE A 2 16.07 14.64 -4.27
C PHE A 2 14.99 14.00 -3.37
N PRO A 3 13.82 14.63 -3.20
CA PRO A 3 12.78 14.09 -2.35
C PRO A 3 12.16 12.83 -2.96
N SER A 4 11.87 11.85 -2.13
CA SER A 4 11.01 10.71 -2.47
C SER A 4 9.60 11.06 -2.00
N PRO A 5 8.65 11.36 -2.88
CA PRO A 5 7.35 11.85 -2.47
C PRO A 5 6.49 10.71 -1.91
N VAL A 6 5.87 10.97 -0.77
CA VAL A 6 4.75 10.19 -0.23
C VAL A 6 3.62 11.18 0.01
N TRP A 7 2.47 10.93 -0.59
CA TRP A 7 1.28 11.76 -0.42
C TRP A 7 0.33 11.10 0.55
N SER A 8 -0.27 11.89 1.42
CA SER A 8 -1.26 11.43 2.39
C SER A 8 -2.51 12.30 2.37
N THR A 9 -3.65 11.69 2.48
CA THR A 9 -4.93 12.36 2.71
C THR A 9 -5.78 11.53 3.63
N LYS A 10 -6.69 12.17 4.35
CA LYS A 10 -7.71 11.47 5.14
C LYS A 10 -9.02 11.53 4.39
N VAL A 11 -9.64 10.39 4.22
CA VAL A 11 -10.91 10.23 3.50
C VAL A 11 -11.94 9.67 4.45
N ASP A 12 -13.14 10.26 4.43
CA ASP A 12 -14.29 9.75 5.12
C ASP A 12 -15.00 8.75 4.19
N PHE A 13 -14.90 7.47 4.53
CA PHE A 13 -15.53 6.36 3.81
C PHE A 13 -16.17 5.39 4.81
N ASP A 14 -17.16 4.60 4.39
CA ASP A 14 -17.82 3.62 5.26
C ASP A 14 -16.87 2.43 5.54
N ASN A 15 -16.01 2.61 6.53
CA ASN A 15 -15.05 1.60 6.95
C ASN A 15 -15.71 0.35 7.54
N ASP A 16 -16.88 0.49 8.18
CA ASP A 16 -17.61 -0.65 8.72
C ASP A 16 -18.17 -1.53 7.60
N LEU A 17 -18.58 -0.92 6.49
CA LEU A 17 -18.98 -1.66 5.29
C LEU A 17 -17.77 -2.41 4.70
N LEU A 18 -16.64 -1.72 4.51
CA LEU A 18 -15.43 -2.33 3.95
C LEU A 18 -14.91 -3.47 4.82
N GLU A 19 -14.90 -3.32 6.15
CA GLU A 19 -14.49 -4.38 7.07
C GLU A 19 -15.35 -5.64 6.88
N ARG A 20 -16.69 -5.49 6.82
CA ARG A 20 -17.61 -6.62 6.60
C ARG A 20 -17.40 -7.28 5.25
N GLU A 21 -17.23 -6.50 4.18
CA GLU A 21 -16.99 -7.01 2.83
C GLU A 21 -15.66 -7.74 2.73
N ILE A 22 -14.59 -7.26 3.36
CA ILE A 22 -13.27 -7.89 3.38
C ILE A 22 -13.32 -9.23 4.12
N TYR A 23 -13.97 -9.31 5.27
CA TYR A 23 -14.13 -10.58 5.98
C TYR A 23 -15.01 -11.58 5.21
N GLU A 24 -16.03 -11.11 4.50
CA GLU A 24 -16.83 -11.97 3.64
C GLU A 24 -16.00 -12.47 2.44
N TYR A 25 -15.24 -11.58 1.82
CA TYR A 25 -14.33 -11.92 0.72
C TYR A 25 -13.30 -12.99 1.14
N GLN A 26 -12.72 -12.88 2.33
CA GLN A 26 -11.75 -13.83 2.88
C GLN A 26 -12.29 -15.27 2.93
N LYS A 27 -13.57 -15.45 3.22
CA LYS A 27 -14.19 -16.80 3.31
C LYS A 27 -14.20 -17.55 1.97
N HIS A 28 -14.17 -16.81 0.86
CA HIS A 28 -14.36 -17.35 -0.49
C HIS A 28 -13.12 -17.29 -1.38
N LYS A 29 -12.06 -16.67 -0.90
CA LYS A 29 -10.83 -16.46 -1.70
C LYS A 29 -9.59 -17.01 -0.98
N PRO A 30 -8.69 -17.65 -1.72
CA PRO A 30 -7.47 -18.20 -1.13
C PRO A 30 -6.55 -17.07 -0.63
N ASN A 31 -5.76 -17.38 0.40
CA ASN A 31 -4.71 -16.49 0.87
C ASN A 31 -3.54 -16.48 -0.12
N GLN A 32 -3.10 -15.28 -0.51
CA GLN A 32 -1.88 -15.09 -1.27
C GLN A 32 -0.71 -14.84 -0.31
N THR A 33 0.50 -15.24 -0.71
CA THR A 33 1.69 -15.13 0.15
C THR A 33 2.78 -14.26 -0.49
N TYR A 34 2.40 -13.09 -1.04
CA TYR A 34 3.37 -12.18 -1.64
C TYR A 34 4.23 -11.48 -0.57
N SER A 35 3.77 -10.37 0.00
CA SER A 35 4.49 -9.65 1.05
C SER A 35 3.98 -9.96 2.47
N ASN A 36 2.74 -10.37 2.63
CA ASN A 36 2.13 -10.65 3.94
C ASN A 36 2.72 -11.90 4.59
N ARG A 37 2.94 -11.84 5.90
CA ARG A 37 3.40 -12.94 6.75
C ARG A 37 2.52 -13.04 7.98
N GLY A 38 1.99 -14.22 8.21
CA GLY A 38 1.13 -14.53 9.37
C GLY A 38 -0.31 -14.04 9.25
N GLY A 39 -0.65 -13.32 8.21
CA GLY A 39 -1.99 -12.77 7.97
C GLY A 39 -2.63 -13.30 6.70
N TYR A 40 -3.70 -12.62 6.27
CA TYR A 40 -4.39 -12.86 5.02
C TYR A 40 -4.08 -11.73 4.02
N GLN A 41 -3.78 -12.10 2.79
CA GLN A 41 -3.66 -11.22 1.64
C GLN A 41 -4.60 -11.74 0.55
N GLY A 42 -5.65 -10.97 0.27
CA GLY A 42 -6.57 -11.28 -0.82
C GLY A 42 -6.00 -10.90 -2.17
N ASP A 43 -6.70 -11.28 -3.23
CA ASP A 43 -6.41 -10.89 -4.60
C ASP A 43 -7.62 -10.14 -5.16
N LEU A 44 -7.41 -9.04 -5.86
CA LEU A 44 -8.46 -8.25 -6.53
C LEU A 44 -9.75 -8.04 -5.69
N PHE A 45 -9.60 -7.48 -4.49
CA PHE A 45 -10.77 -7.02 -3.72
C PHE A 45 -11.36 -5.78 -4.40
N TYR A 46 -12.60 -5.85 -4.87
CA TYR A 46 -13.20 -4.82 -5.68
C TYR A 46 -14.48 -4.25 -5.03
N ASN A 47 -14.47 -2.95 -4.80
CA ASN A 47 -15.62 -2.13 -4.44
C ASN A 47 -15.58 -0.86 -5.30
N GLN A 48 -16.61 -0.62 -6.13
CA GLN A 48 -16.59 0.47 -7.13
C GLN A 48 -16.47 1.85 -6.49
N ASP A 49 -17.25 2.11 -5.46
CA ASP A 49 -17.27 3.44 -4.80
C ASP A 49 -15.91 3.75 -4.16
N TRP A 50 -15.26 2.71 -3.60
CA TRP A 50 -13.92 2.82 -3.07
C TRP A 50 -12.88 3.06 -4.18
N VAL A 51 -12.99 2.36 -5.30
CA VAL A 51 -12.10 2.54 -6.48
C VAL A 51 -12.21 3.97 -7.02
N ASP A 52 -13.43 4.49 -7.15
CA ASP A 52 -13.68 5.87 -7.62
C ASP A 52 -13.12 6.91 -6.64
N MET A 53 -13.25 6.65 -5.35
CA MET A 53 -12.65 7.48 -4.29
C MET A 53 -11.12 7.53 -4.42
N VAL A 54 -10.46 6.37 -4.59
CA VAL A 54 -9.01 6.31 -4.78
C VAL A 54 -8.58 7.03 -6.06
N ALA A 55 -9.28 6.81 -7.18
CA ALA A 55 -8.95 7.48 -8.43
C ALA A 55 -9.10 9.01 -8.34
N THR A 56 -10.14 9.49 -7.65
CA THR A 56 -10.41 10.93 -7.46
C THR A 56 -9.35 11.61 -6.59
N ASN A 57 -8.82 10.92 -5.58
CA ASN A 57 -7.80 11.47 -4.67
C ASN A 57 -6.36 11.25 -5.17
N CYS A 58 -6.18 10.64 -6.34
CA CYS A 58 -4.85 10.38 -6.90
C CYS A 58 -4.07 11.69 -7.10
N PRO A 59 -2.83 11.80 -6.58
CA PRO A 59 -1.98 12.95 -6.81
C PRO A 59 -1.75 13.19 -8.30
N GLN A 60 -2.15 14.36 -8.80
CA GLN A 60 -2.01 14.73 -10.21
C GLN A 60 -1.18 16.00 -10.34
N ARG A 61 -0.56 16.15 -11.49
CA ARG A 61 0.07 17.41 -11.86
C ARG A 61 -0.96 18.28 -12.57
N ASP A 62 -1.06 19.54 -12.18
CA ASP A 62 -2.01 20.51 -12.76
C ASP A 62 -1.85 20.65 -14.29
N ASP A 63 -0.62 20.50 -14.79
CA ASP A 63 -0.28 20.63 -16.21
C ASP A 63 -0.51 19.32 -17.02
N LYS A 64 -0.70 18.21 -16.36
CA LYS A 64 -0.91 16.89 -16.99
C LYS A 64 -1.83 16.01 -16.14
N PRO A 65 -3.14 16.23 -16.20
CA PRO A 65 -4.07 15.33 -15.53
C PRO A 65 -3.97 13.94 -16.14
N ILE A 66 -3.99 12.93 -15.27
CA ILE A 66 -4.03 11.54 -15.71
C ILE A 66 -5.49 11.22 -16.05
N SER A 67 -5.78 10.98 -17.33
CA SER A 67 -7.03 10.40 -17.77
C SER A 67 -6.94 8.87 -17.67
N ASP A 68 -8.02 8.21 -17.32
CA ASP A 68 -8.12 6.75 -17.34
C ASP A 68 -7.21 6.02 -16.34
N ILE A 69 -7.33 6.38 -15.06
CA ILE A 69 -6.67 5.65 -13.97
C ILE A 69 -7.37 4.30 -13.76
N VAL A 70 -6.59 3.23 -13.84
CA VAL A 70 -7.03 1.89 -13.47
C VAL A 70 -6.46 1.53 -12.11
N VAL A 71 -7.31 1.16 -11.16
CA VAL A 71 -6.95 0.77 -9.80
C VAL A 71 -7.00 -0.75 -9.70
N TYR A 72 -5.92 -1.37 -9.20
CA TYR A 72 -5.85 -2.80 -8.90
C TYR A 72 -5.72 -2.99 -7.39
N PRO A 73 -6.83 -3.19 -6.68
CA PRO A 73 -6.83 -3.30 -5.22
C PRO A 73 -6.71 -4.74 -4.74
N TRP A 74 -6.09 -4.92 -3.56
CA TRP A 74 -6.13 -6.15 -2.78
C TRP A 74 -6.22 -5.85 -1.30
N CYS A 75 -6.92 -6.71 -0.55
CA CYS A 75 -7.08 -6.52 0.88
C CYS A 75 -6.04 -7.29 1.70
N ASN A 76 -5.70 -6.76 2.88
CA ASN A 76 -4.88 -7.44 3.87
C ASN A 76 -5.59 -7.44 5.21
N ILE A 77 -5.56 -8.59 5.89
CA ILE A 77 -5.98 -8.75 7.28
C ILE A 77 -4.75 -9.21 8.05
N ASN A 78 -4.29 -8.39 8.97
CA ASN A 78 -3.10 -8.65 9.78
C ASN A 78 -3.49 -8.87 11.24
N PRO A 79 -3.71 -10.13 11.67
CA PRO A 79 -3.88 -10.45 13.08
C PRO A 79 -2.57 -10.22 13.86
N LYS A 80 -2.59 -10.45 15.17
CA LYS A 80 -1.43 -10.31 16.04
C LYS A 80 -0.21 -11.05 15.49
N GLY A 81 0.91 -10.38 15.43
CA GLY A 81 2.19 -10.87 14.91
C GLY A 81 2.32 -10.84 13.39
N ALA A 82 1.25 -10.57 12.65
CA ALA A 82 1.30 -10.48 11.20
C ALA A 82 1.91 -9.14 10.73
N TYR A 83 2.65 -9.18 9.62
CA TYR A 83 3.36 -8.05 9.05
C TYR A 83 3.51 -8.20 7.52
N ASN A 84 4.01 -7.15 6.86
CA ASN A 84 4.41 -7.24 5.47
C ASN A 84 5.91 -7.01 5.34
N ILE A 85 6.61 -7.94 4.67
CA ILE A 85 8.06 -7.84 4.47
C ILE A 85 8.40 -6.62 3.61
N ARG A 86 9.63 -6.15 3.73
CA ARG A 86 10.20 -5.11 2.89
C ARG A 86 10.18 -5.53 1.41
N HIS A 87 9.60 -4.70 0.55
CA HIS A 87 9.40 -4.97 -0.86
C HIS A 87 9.18 -3.69 -1.68
N VAL A 88 9.16 -3.84 -2.99
CA VAL A 88 8.79 -2.83 -4.00
C VAL A 88 7.77 -3.44 -4.96
N HIS A 89 7.14 -2.61 -5.77
CA HIS A 89 6.23 -3.04 -6.84
C HIS A 89 6.90 -2.80 -8.20
N ASN A 90 7.52 -3.83 -8.77
CA ASN A 90 8.31 -3.75 -10.00
C ASN A 90 7.52 -4.17 -11.25
N ASP A 91 6.39 -3.55 -11.53
CA ASP A 91 5.67 -3.80 -12.78
C ASP A 91 5.84 -2.63 -13.75
N THR A 92 5.91 -2.92 -15.06
CA THR A 92 6.34 -1.98 -16.10
C THR A 92 5.33 -0.88 -16.42
N ASN A 93 4.07 -1.04 -16.03
CA ASN A 93 2.99 -0.09 -16.37
C ASN A 93 2.39 0.62 -15.16
N ILE A 94 2.97 0.43 -13.98
CA ILE A 94 2.47 0.99 -12.73
C ILE A 94 3.23 2.28 -12.43
N PHE A 95 2.51 3.37 -12.11
CA PHE A 95 3.15 4.63 -11.76
C PHE A 95 3.09 4.97 -10.27
N LEU A 96 2.05 4.53 -9.56
CA LEU A 96 1.92 4.71 -8.12
C LEU A 96 1.44 3.41 -7.45
N SER A 97 1.84 3.25 -6.21
CA SER A 97 1.26 2.32 -5.24
C SER A 97 0.56 3.11 -4.15
N GLY A 98 -0.28 2.44 -3.39
CA GLY A 98 -0.90 3.06 -2.24
C GLY A 98 -1.51 2.06 -1.28
N VAL A 99 -1.97 2.60 -0.16
CA VAL A 99 -2.68 1.85 0.88
C VAL A 99 -3.75 2.72 1.52
N TYR A 100 -4.91 2.14 1.72
CA TYR A 100 -6.01 2.70 2.50
C TYR A 100 -6.20 1.89 3.77
N TYR A 101 -6.36 2.58 4.90
CA TYR A 101 -6.49 1.97 6.22
C TYR A 101 -7.96 1.90 6.63
N VAL A 102 -8.51 0.69 6.61
CA VAL A 102 -9.90 0.40 6.98
C VAL A 102 -10.05 0.32 8.50
N LYS A 103 -9.20 -0.50 9.15
CA LYS A 103 -9.20 -0.70 10.59
C LYS A 103 -7.78 -0.68 11.13
N VAL A 104 -7.55 0.15 12.13
CA VAL A 104 -6.22 0.34 12.74
C VAL A 104 -6.38 0.41 14.25
N PRO A 105 -6.31 -0.72 14.95
CA PRO A 105 -6.20 -0.73 16.41
C PRO A 105 -4.94 0.00 16.87
N GLU A 106 -4.98 0.59 18.05
CA GLU A 106 -3.79 1.20 18.65
C GLU A 106 -2.68 0.14 18.81
N ASN A 107 -1.44 0.47 18.45
CA ASN A 107 -0.28 -0.43 18.43
C ASN A 107 -0.41 -1.62 17.43
N SER A 108 -1.22 -1.50 16.40
CA SER A 108 -1.32 -2.52 15.35
C SER A 108 -0.23 -2.44 14.28
N GLY A 109 0.83 -1.65 14.54
CA GLY A 109 1.99 -1.51 13.66
C GLY A 109 1.89 -0.29 12.72
N THR A 110 3.01 -0.02 12.04
CA THR A 110 3.25 1.17 11.22
C THR A 110 3.67 0.78 9.81
N ILE A 111 3.67 1.73 8.87
CA ILE A 111 4.33 1.57 7.58
C ILE A 111 5.65 2.34 7.57
N ARG A 112 6.71 1.71 7.06
CA ARG A 112 8.05 2.29 6.89
C ARG A 112 8.41 2.40 5.43
N PHE A 113 8.90 3.57 5.03
CA PHE A 113 9.44 3.85 3.71
C PHE A 113 10.95 4.00 3.81
N TRP A 114 11.69 3.14 3.12
CA TRP A 114 13.14 3.11 3.20
C TRP A 114 13.77 4.13 2.24
N ASP A 115 14.86 4.77 2.71
CA ASP A 115 15.61 5.70 1.86
C ASP A 115 16.22 4.95 0.67
N PRO A 116 15.88 5.31 -0.57
CA PRO A 116 16.37 4.61 -1.76
C PRO A 116 17.87 4.78 -2.02
N ARG A 117 18.52 5.71 -1.32
CA ARG A 117 19.97 5.92 -1.43
C ARG A 117 20.80 4.85 -0.73
N GLY A 118 20.18 3.98 0.03
CA GLY A 118 20.63 2.68 0.55
C GLY A 118 22.04 2.66 1.16
N ALA A 119 23.00 2.12 0.43
CA ALA A 119 24.32 1.80 0.96
C ALA A 119 25.10 3.01 1.55
N LEU A 120 24.94 4.21 1.00
CA LEU A 120 25.62 5.41 1.51
C LEU A 120 25.08 5.83 2.88
N MET A 121 23.80 5.62 3.15
CA MET A 121 23.19 5.94 4.43
C MET A 121 23.67 4.97 5.54
N HIS A 122 23.90 3.71 5.20
CA HIS A 122 24.46 2.74 6.15
C HIS A 122 25.91 3.04 6.55
N ILE A 123 26.72 3.52 5.61
CA ILE A 123 28.13 3.89 5.88
C ILE A 123 28.22 5.14 6.77
N GLN A 124 27.28 6.07 6.63
CA GLN A 124 27.30 7.33 7.39
C GLN A 124 26.66 7.21 8.78
N ARG A 125 25.77 6.23 8.99
CA ARG A 125 25.02 6.07 10.24
C ARG A 125 25.90 5.86 11.48
N ASP A 126 27.07 5.25 11.31
CA ASP A 126 27.98 4.95 12.40
C ASP A 126 29.01 6.08 12.67
N HIS A 127 28.88 7.22 11.97
CA HIS A 127 29.74 8.38 12.16
C HIS A 127 29.09 9.37 13.15
N GLU A 128 29.82 9.79 14.19
CA GLU A 128 29.31 10.66 15.27
C GLU A 128 28.70 11.99 14.78
N TYR A 129 29.04 12.45 13.58
CA TYR A 129 28.50 13.68 12.95
C TYR A 129 27.22 13.43 12.13
N PHE A 130 26.79 12.18 11.94
CA PHE A 130 25.64 11.82 11.10
C PHE A 130 24.64 10.91 11.84
N ASN A 131 24.54 11.06 13.18
CA ASN A 131 23.64 10.28 14.02
C ASN A 131 22.14 10.47 13.66
N ASP A 132 21.81 11.52 12.88
CA ASP A 132 20.45 11.80 12.43
C ASP A 132 20.11 11.20 11.06
N ALA A 133 20.99 10.38 10.49
CA ALA A 133 20.71 9.71 9.23
C ALA A 133 19.71 8.57 9.45
N ILE A 134 18.43 8.90 9.27
CA ILE A 134 17.33 7.94 9.36
C ILE A 134 17.30 7.13 8.07
N ALA A 135 17.38 5.79 8.20
CA ALA A 135 17.34 4.90 7.04
C ALA A 135 15.92 4.73 6.46
N TYR A 136 14.90 5.10 7.20
CA TYR A 136 13.50 5.03 6.79
C TYR A 136 12.68 6.14 7.48
N GLU A 137 11.59 6.50 6.85
CA GLU A 137 10.51 7.30 7.44
C GLU A 137 9.38 6.38 7.87
N GLU A 138 8.78 6.66 9.02
CA GLU A 138 7.71 5.85 9.59
C GLU A 138 6.43 6.66 9.72
N ILE A 139 5.32 6.08 9.25
CA ILE A 139 3.99 6.67 9.39
C ILE A 139 3.16 5.76 10.30
N ILE A 140 2.64 6.36 11.38
CA ILE A 140 1.63 5.73 12.24
C ILE A 140 0.28 5.91 11.55
N PRO A 141 -0.38 4.81 11.13
CA PRO A 141 -1.64 4.93 10.41
C PRO A 141 -2.82 5.20 11.36
N GLU A 142 -3.90 5.72 10.77
CA GLU A 142 -5.21 5.83 11.39
C GLU A 142 -6.30 5.38 10.42
N PRO A 143 -7.51 4.99 10.87
CA PRO A 143 -8.60 4.67 9.98
C PRO A 143 -8.95 5.84 9.06
N GLY A 144 -9.17 5.56 7.77
CA GLY A 144 -9.42 6.57 6.73
C GLY A 144 -8.17 7.20 6.13
N LEU A 145 -6.97 6.89 6.63
CA LEU A 145 -5.74 7.36 6.01
C LEU A 145 -5.54 6.68 4.65
N LEU A 146 -5.31 7.49 3.62
CA LEU A 146 -5.00 7.07 2.26
C LEU A 146 -3.61 7.58 1.89
N LEU A 147 -2.70 6.66 1.56
CA LEU A 147 -1.34 6.98 1.14
C LEU A 147 -1.13 6.62 -0.33
N TYR A 148 -0.35 7.46 -1.02
CA TYR A 148 0.19 7.18 -2.35
C TYR A 148 1.69 7.35 -2.34
N PHE A 149 2.40 6.49 -3.05
CA PHE A 149 3.86 6.54 -3.16
C PHE A 149 4.33 5.89 -4.46
N PRO A 150 5.51 6.29 -4.99
CA PRO A 150 6.09 5.66 -6.15
C PRO A 150 6.35 4.17 -5.93
N THR A 151 6.11 3.38 -6.97
CA THR A 151 6.23 1.91 -6.92
C THR A 151 7.62 1.40 -6.56
N TRP A 152 8.65 2.20 -6.87
CA TRP A 152 10.05 1.88 -6.62
C TRP A 152 10.52 2.12 -5.17
N ILE A 153 9.71 2.81 -4.33
CA ILE A 153 10.06 3.02 -2.92
C ILE A 153 9.91 1.70 -2.17
N GLU A 154 11.01 1.23 -1.58
CA GLU A 154 10.96 0.11 -0.66
C GLU A 154 10.16 0.45 0.57
N HIS A 155 9.22 -0.42 0.92
CA HIS A 155 8.38 -0.23 2.09
C HIS A 155 8.08 -1.56 2.77
N GLU A 156 7.78 -1.48 4.05
CA GLU A 156 7.38 -2.61 4.89
C GLU A 156 6.27 -2.17 5.85
N VAL A 157 5.60 -3.15 6.43
CA VAL A 157 4.62 -2.90 7.50
C VAL A 157 5.03 -3.71 8.71
N THR A 158 5.21 -3.02 9.84
CA THR A 158 5.65 -3.65 11.10
C THR A 158 4.58 -4.58 11.67
N PRO A 159 4.97 -5.53 12.53
CA PRO A 159 4.03 -6.47 13.15
C PRO A 159 2.87 -5.76 13.87
N ASN A 160 1.69 -6.34 13.77
CA ASN A 160 0.58 -6.01 14.65
C ASN A 160 0.85 -6.59 16.05
N GLU A 161 0.88 -5.77 17.09
CA GLU A 161 1.22 -6.19 18.46
C GLU A 161 -0.02 -6.49 19.31
N VAL A 162 -1.23 -6.25 18.79
CA VAL A 162 -2.47 -6.41 19.54
C VAL A 162 -3.34 -7.56 19.01
N ASP A 163 -4.31 -8.00 19.81
CA ASP A 163 -5.16 -9.15 19.46
C ASP A 163 -6.25 -8.83 18.41
N GLU A 164 -6.50 -7.54 18.14
CA GLU A 164 -7.42 -7.11 17.09
C GLU A 164 -6.72 -7.04 15.73
N ASP A 165 -7.45 -7.39 14.66
CA ASP A 165 -6.94 -7.32 13.30
C ASP A 165 -6.74 -5.88 12.83
N ARG A 166 -5.59 -5.59 12.19
CA ARG A 166 -5.42 -4.44 11.32
C ARG A 166 -5.86 -4.82 9.92
N ILE A 167 -6.73 -3.98 9.30
CA ILE A 167 -7.27 -4.22 7.96
C ILE A 167 -6.92 -3.06 7.03
N THR A 168 -6.36 -3.40 5.87
CA THR A 168 -5.99 -2.43 4.83
C THR A 168 -6.43 -2.90 3.46
N ILE A 169 -6.64 -1.95 2.54
CA ILE A 169 -6.72 -2.19 1.10
C ILE A 169 -5.51 -1.53 0.47
N SER A 170 -4.59 -2.35 -0.03
CA SER A 170 -3.47 -1.90 -0.83
C SER A 170 -3.84 -1.87 -2.30
N PHE A 171 -3.17 -1.04 -3.09
CA PHE A 171 -3.46 -0.93 -4.51
C PHE A 171 -2.25 -0.45 -5.31
N ILE A 172 -2.32 -0.71 -6.61
CA ILE A 172 -1.44 -0.12 -7.60
C ILE A 172 -2.28 0.63 -8.62
N LEU A 173 -1.71 1.71 -9.17
CA LEU A 173 -2.34 2.55 -10.17
C LEU A 173 -1.61 2.42 -11.50
N ASN A 174 -2.39 2.18 -12.56
CA ASN A 174 -1.93 2.20 -13.93
C ASN A 174 -2.59 3.37 -14.66
N ALA A 175 -1.82 4.11 -15.45
CA ALA A 175 -2.36 5.08 -16.39
C ALA A 175 -2.57 4.36 -17.73
N ASN A 176 -3.80 4.28 -18.17
CA ASN A 176 -4.08 3.72 -19.49
C ASN A 176 -3.58 4.71 -20.56
N THR A 177 -2.43 4.41 -21.15
CA THR A 177 -1.81 5.28 -22.17
C THR A 177 -2.27 4.94 -23.59
N SER A 178 -3.14 3.94 -23.77
CA SER A 178 -3.68 3.53 -25.07
C SER A 178 -4.99 2.76 -24.91
N SER A 179 -5.88 2.96 -25.86
CA SER A 179 -7.22 2.39 -25.97
C SER A 179 -7.27 0.86 -26.25
N GLU A 180 -6.32 0.10 -25.74
CA GLU A 180 -6.37 -1.35 -25.80
C GLU A 180 -6.80 -1.90 -24.45
N HIS A 181 -7.96 -2.52 -24.41
CA HIS A 181 -8.45 -3.28 -23.27
C HIS A 181 -7.43 -4.36 -22.90
N ILE A 182 -6.65 -4.12 -21.83
CA ILE A 182 -5.81 -5.16 -21.24
C ILE A 182 -6.74 -6.07 -20.46
N THR A 183 -7.12 -7.18 -21.07
CA THR A 183 -7.71 -8.30 -20.35
C THR A 183 -6.65 -8.79 -19.35
N PRO A 184 -6.97 -8.96 -18.06
CA PRO A 184 -5.99 -9.51 -17.12
C PRO A 184 -5.53 -10.87 -17.64
N VAL A 185 -4.24 -11.01 -17.89
CA VAL A 185 -3.63 -12.30 -18.19
C VAL A 185 -3.61 -13.07 -16.88
N ILE A 186 -4.64 -13.88 -16.67
CA ILE A 186 -4.62 -14.91 -15.63
C ILE A 186 -3.67 -15.99 -16.17
N ASN A 187 -2.42 -15.94 -15.77
CA ASN A 187 -1.51 -17.05 -15.99
C ASN A 187 -1.95 -18.25 -15.13
N ASN A 188 -2.88 -19.04 -15.66
CA ASN A 188 -3.08 -20.41 -15.26
C ASN A 188 -2.02 -21.24 -15.97
N ASP A 189 -0.81 -21.36 -15.39
CA ASP A 189 0.06 -22.47 -15.74
C ASP A 189 1.11 -22.72 -14.63
N LYS A 190 0.87 -23.89 -13.97
CA LYS A 190 1.74 -24.81 -13.20
C LYS A 190 2.14 -24.41 -11.79
#